data_54c5efd9f947ab2046d1d16c03d0f35f
#
_entry.id   54c5efd9f947ab2046d1d16c03d0f35f
#
_cell.length_a   1.000
_cell.length_b   1.000
_cell.length_c   1.000
_cell.angle_alpha   90.00
_cell.angle_beta   90.00
_cell.angle_gamma   90.00
#
_symmetry.space_group_name_H-M   'P 1'
#
loop_
_entity.id
_entity.type
_entity.pdbx_description
1 polymer ?
#
loop_
_entity_poly.entity_id
_entity_poly.type
_entity_poly.pdbx_seq_one_letter_code
_entity_poly.pdbx_strand_id
1 'polypeptide(L)'
;YVLRRIMRRAMRHAHLVGAKDPVMHQLVPSLVGQMGAAYPELVSARALIEETLLNEETKFKQTLERGLKLLDEELDGLPSDVPFPGKMAFKLYDTYGFPLDLTQDALREKGRVVDADAFQVEMDEQKRKARAAWTGSGETADTAVFFDIFDKYGATDFLGYDTEFAQAQVIAIVKDGLLVDSAAQGDSIQVVFNQTPFYGESGGQIGDTGQINFKNGAANIVDTKRSAGIFVHFTKVTSGVLSLNDAVELEVENLRRSAIRANHSATHLLHEALRIKLGHHVAQRGSLNAVDRLRFDFSHSKALTKGELLEVERSVNFYIRQNTEVTTRVMSPDDARELGATALFGEKYGQEVRVVSLGDNQKHPERIATSKGQNLQNLENTKKRNQEIEIELLEAEKKYNAINEN
;
A
#
# COMPACT_ATOMS: atom_id res chain seq x y z
N TYR A 1 -0.13 16.42 -5.15
CA TYR A 1 0.44 17.21 -6.26
C TYR A 1 0.24 18.71 -6.06
N VAL A 2 -1.00 19.18 -5.88
CA VAL A 2 -1.34 20.64 -5.78
C VAL A 2 -0.58 21.33 -4.64
N LEU A 3 -0.63 20.79 -3.42
CA LEU A 3 0.07 21.35 -2.26
C LEU A 3 1.58 21.48 -2.53
N ARG A 4 2.21 20.44 -3.06
CA ARG A 4 3.64 20.45 -3.38
C ARG A 4 4.00 21.53 -4.41
N ARG A 5 3.13 21.78 -5.39
CA ARG A 5 3.31 22.85 -6.39
C ARG A 5 3.26 24.25 -5.75
N ILE A 6 2.28 24.49 -4.86
CA ILE A 6 2.16 25.75 -4.11
C ILE A 6 3.40 25.98 -3.24
N MET A 7 3.83 24.96 -2.51
CA MET A 7 5.02 25.02 -1.67
C MET A 7 6.29 25.34 -2.46
N ARG A 8 6.52 24.65 -3.58
CA ARG A 8 7.71 24.90 -4.42
C ARG A 8 7.73 26.32 -4.97
N ARG A 9 6.56 26.89 -5.30
CA ARG A 9 6.45 28.30 -5.69
C ARG A 9 6.82 29.25 -4.55
N ALA A 10 6.34 28.99 -3.34
CA ALA A 10 6.72 29.76 -2.15
C ALA A 10 8.22 29.65 -1.85
N MET A 11 8.79 28.44 -1.93
CA MET A 11 10.24 28.20 -1.75
C MET A 11 11.10 28.95 -2.77
N ARG A 12 10.65 29.05 -4.05
CA ARG A 12 11.33 29.83 -5.07
C ARG A 12 11.31 31.33 -4.71
N HIS A 13 10.16 31.87 -4.30
CA HIS A 13 10.10 33.27 -3.90
C HIS A 13 10.95 33.55 -2.65
N ALA A 14 10.96 32.64 -1.67
CA ALA A 14 11.85 32.74 -0.53
C ALA A 14 13.33 32.78 -0.95
N HIS A 15 13.73 31.96 -1.92
CA HIS A 15 15.08 31.97 -2.50
C HIS A 15 15.41 33.31 -3.17
N LEU A 16 14.50 33.88 -3.96
CA LEU A 16 14.68 35.17 -4.64
C LEU A 16 14.86 36.35 -3.68
N VAL A 17 14.19 36.31 -2.53
CA VAL A 17 14.38 37.33 -1.47
C VAL A 17 15.57 37.04 -0.55
N GLY A 18 16.40 36.06 -0.90
CA GLY A 18 17.70 35.80 -0.25
C GLY A 18 17.68 34.72 0.84
N ALA A 19 16.61 33.94 1.00
CA ALA A 19 16.59 32.81 1.94
C ALA A 19 17.48 31.69 1.43
N LYS A 20 18.70 31.57 1.99
CA LYS A 20 19.66 30.49 1.62
C LYS A 20 19.33 29.17 2.26
N ASP A 21 18.84 29.17 3.50
CA ASP A 21 18.48 27.98 4.27
C ASP A 21 17.00 27.63 4.09
N PRO A 22 16.58 26.37 4.36
CA PRO A 22 15.17 25.98 4.41
C PRO A 22 14.39 26.79 5.46
N VAL A 23 13.24 27.35 5.08
CA VAL A 23 12.43 28.21 5.96
C VAL A 23 11.00 27.67 6.20
N MET A 24 10.49 26.82 5.32
CA MET A 24 9.09 26.38 5.39
C MET A 24 8.78 25.58 6.67
N HIS A 25 9.71 24.75 7.12
CA HIS A 25 9.55 23.96 8.35
C HIS A 25 9.46 24.85 9.60
N GLN A 26 10.08 26.03 9.58
CA GLN A 26 10.06 26.99 10.69
C GLN A 26 8.70 27.68 10.88
N LEU A 27 7.81 27.60 9.87
CA LEU A 27 6.44 28.13 9.95
C LEU A 27 5.47 27.17 10.67
N VAL A 28 5.83 25.88 10.81
CA VAL A 28 4.96 24.87 11.38
C VAL A 28 4.54 25.17 12.82
N PRO A 29 5.43 25.62 13.74
CA PRO A 29 5.02 25.99 15.10
C PRO A 29 3.93 27.06 15.13
N SER A 30 4.05 28.09 14.28
CA SER A 30 3.04 29.15 14.16
C SER A 30 1.72 28.64 13.61
N LEU A 31 1.75 27.77 12.59
CA LEU A 31 0.57 27.11 12.03
C LEU A 31 -0.16 26.27 13.09
N VAL A 32 0.59 25.46 13.84
CA VAL A 32 0.05 24.63 14.93
C VAL A 32 -0.54 25.50 16.04
N GLY A 33 0.10 26.61 16.40
CA GLY A 33 -0.41 27.55 17.40
C GLY A 33 -1.74 28.19 16.99
N GLN A 34 -1.93 28.50 15.72
CA GLN A 34 -3.14 29.16 15.22
C GLN A 34 -4.28 28.18 14.88
N MET A 35 -3.97 27.02 14.35
CA MET A 35 -4.95 26.10 13.78
C MET A 35 -5.06 24.78 14.54
N GLY A 36 -4.14 24.46 15.45
CA GLY A 36 -4.09 23.18 16.15
C GLY A 36 -5.32 22.88 17.01
N ALA A 37 -6.02 23.89 17.51
CA ALA A 37 -7.27 23.70 18.24
C ALA A 37 -8.41 23.20 17.33
N ALA A 38 -8.47 23.66 16.08
CA ALA A 38 -9.46 23.26 15.09
C ALA A 38 -9.06 21.96 14.34
N TYR A 39 -7.75 21.67 14.27
CA TYR A 39 -7.16 20.53 13.57
C TYR A 39 -6.16 19.81 14.47
N PRO A 40 -6.62 18.96 15.41
CA PRO A 40 -5.76 18.30 16.40
C PRO A 40 -4.66 17.43 15.76
N GLU A 41 -4.88 16.92 14.55
CA GLU A 41 -3.90 16.19 13.76
C GLU A 41 -2.64 17.00 13.43
N LEU A 42 -2.73 18.32 13.34
CA LEU A 42 -1.55 19.18 13.16
C LEU A 42 -0.64 19.15 14.38
N VAL A 43 -1.23 19.08 15.57
CA VAL A 43 -0.48 18.96 16.83
C VAL A 43 0.24 17.62 16.92
N SER A 44 -0.50 16.54 16.66
CA SER A 44 0.04 15.17 16.74
C SER A 44 1.08 14.87 15.66
N ALA A 45 0.95 15.45 14.47
CA ALA A 45 1.84 15.25 13.34
C ALA A 45 2.94 16.32 13.22
N ARG A 46 3.06 17.28 14.15
CA ARG A 46 3.96 18.43 14.07
C ARG A 46 5.38 18.05 13.67
N ALA A 47 6.00 17.13 14.39
CA ALA A 47 7.39 16.69 14.13
C ALA A 47 7.56 16.09 12.73
N LEU A 48 6.58 15.30 12.27
CA LEU A 48 6.57 14.73 10.92
C LEU A 48 6.45 15.82 9.86
N ILE A 49 5.59 16.83 10.08
CA ILE A 49 5.37 17.93 9.15
C ILE A 49 6.66 18.74 9.03
N GLU A 50 7.29 19.12 10.17
CA GLU A 50 8.56 19.85 10.21
C GLU A 50 9.66 19.11 9.44
N GLU A 51 9.86 17.82 9.70
CA GLU A 51 10.87 16.99 9.03
C GLU A 51 10.56 16.83 7.53
N THR A 52 9.30 16.62 7.16
CA THR A 52 8.88 16.47 5.77
C THR A 52 9.14 17.76 4.98
N LEU A 53 8.77 18.90 5.53
CA LEU A 53 8.99 20.20 4.89
C LEU A 53 10.48 20.53 4.75
N LEU A 54 11.27 20.28 5.78
CA LEU A 54 12.72 20.46 5.75
C LEU A 54 13.35 19.62 4.63
N ASN A 55 12.99 18.33 4.55
CA ASN A 55 13.52 17.42 3.54
C ASN A 55 13.07 17.80 2.10
N GLU A 56 11.79 18.17 1.91
CA GLU A 56 11.28 18.62 0.61
C GLU A 56 11.96 19.91 0.16
N GLU A 57 12.11 20.89 1.05
CA GLU A 57 12.75 22.16 0.73
C GLU A 57 14.24 21.99 0.43
N THR A 58 14.95 21.18 1.20
CA THR A 58 16.37 20.89 0.98
C THR A 58 16.59 20.27 -0.41
N LYS A 59 15.80 19.25 -0.75
CA LYS A 59 15.87 18.60 -2.08
C LYS A 59 15.46 19.57 -3.20
N PHE A 60 14.43 20.37 -2.96
CA PHE A 60 13.96 21.33 -3.96
C PHE A 60 14.95 22.45 -4.21
N LYS A 61 15.66 22.97 -3.19
CA LYS A 61 16.72 23.98 -3.36
C LYS A 61 17.83 23.46 -4.28
N GLN A 62 18.28 22.22 -4.10
CA GLN A 62 19.27 21.61 -5.00
C GLN A 62 18.75 21.53 -6.45
N THR A 63 17.48 21.15 -6.61
CA THR A 63 16.82 21.10 -7.92
C THR A 63 16.68 22.49 -8.54
N LEU A 64 16.30 23.50 -7.72
CA LEU A 64 16.13 24.89 -8.13
C LEU A 64 17.47 25.50 -8.61
N GLU A 65 18.52 25.38 -7.81
CA GLU A 65 19.85 25.88 -8.17
C GLU A 65 20.36 25.26 -9.48
N ARG A 66 20.24 23.95 -9.61
CA ARG A 66 20.62 23.24 -10.82
C ARG A 66 19.77 23.61 -12.03
N GLY A 67 18.45 23.72 -11.83
CA GLY A 67 17.51 24.09 -12.89
C GLY A 67 17.72 25.52 -13.38
N LEU A 68 17.93 26.48 -12.49
CA LEU A 68 18.24 27.86 -12.84
C LEU A 68 19.56 27.98 -13.57
N LYS A 69 20.60 27.28 -13.12
CA LYS A 69 21.90 27.28 -13.79
C LYS A 69 21.80 26.74 -15.23
N LEU A 70 21.12 25.61 -15.42
CA LEU A 70 20.91 25.04 -16.77
C LEU A 70 20.04 25.96 -17.65
N LEU A 71 19.04 26.62 -17.07
CA LEU A 71 18.22 27.60 -17.79
C LEU A 71 19.08 28.79 -18.27
N ASP A 72 19.99 29.29 -17.44
CA ASP A 72 20.88 30.39 -17.79
C ASP A 72 21.87 29.99 -18.87
N GLU A 73 22.50 28.83 -18.76
CA GLU A 73 23.42 28.28 -19.76
C GLU A 73 22.76 28.14 -21.14
N GLU A 74 21.49 27.70 -21.20
CA GLU A 74 20.75 27.57 -22.45
C GLU A 74 20.27 28.93 -22.99
N LEU A 75 20.01 29.89 -22.13
CA LEU A 75 19.64 31.26 -22.54
C LEU A 75 20.81 32.01 -23.15
N ASP A 76 22.01 31.81 -22.66
CA ASP A 76 23.23 32.49 -23.15
C ASP A 76 23.51 32.17 -24.62
N GLY A 77 23.05 31.02 -25.13
CA GLY A 77 23.16 30.59 -26.52
C GLY A 77 22.01 31.03 -27.44
N LEU A 78 20.93 31.68 -26.90
CA LEU A 78 19.70 31.97 -27.64
C LEU A 78 19.53 33.48 -27.91
N PRO A 79 19.18 33.89 -29.15
CA PRO A 79 18.81 35.27 -29.48
C PRO A 79 17.66 35.75 -28.60
N SER A 80 17.62 37.05 -28.28
CA SER A 80 16.66 37.59 -27.30
C SER A 80 15.20 37.57 -27.75
N ASP A 81 14.96 37.51 -29.04
CA ASP A 81 13.63 37.47 -29.70
C ASP A 81 13.06 36.05 -29.89
N VAL A 82 13.87 35.02 -29.64
CA VAL A 82 13.45 33.61 -29.80
C VAL A 82 12.90 33.06 -28.49
N PRO A 83 11.69 32.45 -28.49
CA PRO A 83 11.16 31.75 -27.34
C PRO A 83 12.11 30.64 -26.84
N PHE A 84 12.14 30.42 -25.52
CA PHE A 84 12.91 29.32 -24.95
C PHE A 84 12.35 27.97 -25.44
N PRO A 85 13.20 27.06 -25.96
CA PRO A 85 12.75 25.84 -26.61
C PRO A 85 11.93 24.94 -25.68
N GLY A 86 10.71 24.57 -26.09
CA GLY A 86 9.81 23.71 -25.33
C GLY A 86 10.41 22.35 -25.00
N LYS A 87 11.21 21.78 -25.93
CA LYS A 87 11.96 20.54 -25.70
C LYS A 87 12.97 20.64 -24.54
N MET A 88 13.63 21.79 -24.38
CA MET A 88 14.54 22.04 -23.30
C MET A 88 13.79 22.25 -21.97
N ALA A 89 12.66 22.99 -22.00
CA ALA A 89 11.76 23.11 -20.86
C ALA A 89 11.21 21.73 -20.42
N PHE A 90 10.93 20.85 -21.37
CA PHE A 90 10.53 19.47 -21.08
C PHE A 90 11.68 18.67 -20.45
N LYS A 91 12.92 18.80 -20.91
CA LYS A 91 14.08 18.17 -20.30
C LYS A 91 14.32 18.65 -18.86
N LEU A 92 14.14 19.95 -18.60
CA LEU A 92 14.18 20.50 -17.24
C LEU A 92 13.10 19.89 -16.34
N TYR A 93 11.90 19.70 -16.88
CA TYR A 93 10.78 19.08 -16.17
C TYR A 93 11.00 17.57 -15.91
N ASP A 94 11.29 16.80 -16.95
CA ASP A 94 11.32 15.33 -16.90
C ASP A 94 12.57 14.79 -16.21
N THR A 95 13.74 15.34 -16.58
CA THR A 95 15.03 14.84 -16.09
C THR A 95 15.46 15.48 -14.77
N TYR A 96 15.21 16.76 -14.62
CA TYR A 96 15.70 17.52 -13.46
C TYR A 96 14.60 17.86 -12.45
N GLY A 97 13.35 17.52 -12.74
CA GLY A 97 12.21 17.77 -11.84
C GLY A 97 11.91 19.25 -11.64
N PHE A 98 12.31 20.13 -12.60
CA PHE A 98 12.07 21.57 -12.57
C PHE A 98 10.76 21.89 -13.31
N PRO A 99 9.66 22.20 -12.63
CA PRO A 99 8.35 22.34 -13.23
C PRO A 99 8.25 23.45 -14.26
N LEU A 100 7.39 23.28 -15.28
CA LEU A 100 7.21 24.25 -16.35
C LEU A 100 6.81 25.64 -15.84
N ASP A 101 5.93 25.71 -14.83
CA ASP A 101 5.51 27.00 -14.26
C ASP A 101 6.66 27.76 -13.59
N LEU A 102 7.61 27.05 -12.99
CA LEU A 102 8.83 27.67 -12.46
C LEU A 102 9.78 28.11 -13.58
N THR A 103 9.87 27.36 -14.68
CA THR A 103 10.60 27.75 -15.89
C THR A 103 10.00 29.02 -16.48
N GLN A 104 8.66 29.07 -16.62
CA GLN A 104 7.94 30.24 -17.13
C GLN A 104 8.13 31.48 -16.24
N ASP A 105 8.05 31.31 -14.91
CA ASP A 105 8.25 32.42 -13.97
C ASP A 105 9.70 32.96 -14.01
N ALA A 106 10.69 32.06 -14.13
CA ALA A 106 12.10 32.46 -14.25
C ALA A 106 12.40 33.17 -15.59
N LEU A 107 11.79 32.71 -16.67
CA LEU A 107 11.91 33.34 -18.01
C LEU A 107 11.21 34.71 -18.06
N ARG A 108 10.05 34.86 -17.41
CA ARG A 108 9.30 36.12 -17.35
C ARG A 108 10.12 37.24 -16.69
N GLU A 109 10.88 36.96 -15.63
CA GLU A 109 11.78 37.91 -14.98
C GLU A 109 12.89 38.40 -15.93
N LYS A 110 13.23 37.58 -16.94
CA LYS A 110 14.24 37.92 -17.97
C LYS A 110 13.62 38.44 -19.27
N GLY A 111 12.32 38.77 -19.26
CA GLY A 111 11.58 39.24 -20.44
C GLY A 111 11.41 38.19 -21.54
N ARG A 112 11.49 36.90 -21.19
CA ARG A 112 11.44 35.78 -22.12
C ARG A 112 10.16 34.95 -21.94
N VAL A 113 9.78 34.21 -22.97
CA VAL A 113 8.68 33.25 -22.96
C VAL A 113 9.17 31.87 -23.35
N VAL A 114 8.46 30.84 -22.93
CA VAL A 114 8.71 29.44 -23.32
C VAL A 114 7.79 29.06 -24.50
N ASP A 115 8.28 28.24 -25.40
CA ASP A 115 7.45 27.55 -26.40
C ASP A 115 6.64 26.44 -25.71
N ALA A 116 5.42 26.81 -25.27
CA ALA A 116 4.54 25.93 -24.54
C ALA A 116 3.95 24.81 -25.43
N ASP A 117 3.77 25.09 -26.72
CA ASP A 117 3.24 24.11 -27.65
C ASP A 117 4.24 22.99 -27.92
N ALA A 118 5.50 23.33 -28.14
CA ALA A 118 6.56 22.33 -28.27
C ALA A 118 6.77 21.54 -26.96
N PHE A 119 6.62 22.17 -25.78
CA PHE A 119 6.62 21.45 -24.50
C PHE A 119 5.47 20.44 -24.41
N GLN A 120 4.25 20.83 -24.83
CA GLN A 120 3.08 19.97 -24.78
C GLN A 120 3.22 18.74 -25.69
N VAL A 121 3.82 18.91 -26.87
CA VAL A 121 4.13 17.79 -27.79
C VAL A 121 5.02 16.73 -27.10
N GLU A 122 6.11 17.15 -26.45
CA GLU A 122 7.00 16.23 -25.72
C GLU A 122 6.29 15.56 -24.53
N MET A 123 5.43 16.30 -23.81
CA MET A 123 4.63 15.78 -22.72
C MET A 123 3.63 14.71 -23.19
N ASP A 124 2.97 14.92 -24.31
CA ASP A 124 2.00 13.98 -24.86
C ASP A 124 2.69 12.72 -25.40
N GLU A 125 3.89 12.86 -25.97
CA GLU A 125 4.71 11.73 -26.37
C GLU A 125 5.15 10.90 -25.15
N GLN A 126 5.55 11.54 -24.05
CA GLN A 126 5.87 10.84 -22.80
C GLN A 126 4.65 10.09 -22.24
N LYS A 127 3.48 10.75 -22.21
CA LYS A 127 2.22 10.10 -21.79
C LYS A 127 1.86 8.91 -22.66
N ARG A 128 2.08 9.01 -23.97
CA ARG A 128 1.85 7.93 -24.93
C ARG A 128 2.76 6.74 -24.65
N LYS A 129 4.06 6.99 -24.43
CA LYS A 129 5.04 5.95 -24.04
C LYS A 129 4.70 5.30 -22.70
N ALA A 130 4.31 6.10 -21.71
CA ALA A 130 3.89 5.60 -20.41
C ALA A 130 2.62 4.74 -20.50
N ARG A 131 1.62 5.16 -21.32
CA ARG A 131 0.41 4.35 -21.58
C ARG A 131 0.72 3.06 -22.31
N ALA A 132 1.63 3.08 -23.29
CA ALA A 132 2.04 1.88 -24.03
C ALA A 132 2.83 0.88 -23.17
N ALA A 133 3.58 1.37 -22.17
CA ALA A 133 4.29 0.56 -21.20
C ALA A 133 3.40 0.09 -20.02
N TRP A 134 2.21 0.69 -19.87
CA TRP A 134 1.25 0.33 -18.84
C TRP A 134 0.35 -0.79 -19.35
N THR A 135 0.64 -2.03 -18.98
CA THR A 135 -0.29 -3.15 -19.09
C THR A 135 -1.36 -2.99 -18.00
N GLY A 136 -2.20 -1.94 -18.17
CA GLY A 136 -3.26 -1.63 -17.21
C GLY A 136 -4.31 -2.72 -17.18
N SER A 137 -4.78 -3.03 -16.00
CA SER A 137 -6.03 -3.75 -15.78
C SER A 137 -7.14 -3.13 -16.63
N GLY A 138 -7.76 -3.93 -17.49
CA GLY A 138 -8.84 -3.52 -18.41
C GLY A 138 -10.17 -3.21 -17.71
N GLU A 139 -10.17 -2.28 -16.75
CA GLU A 139 -11.26 -2.07 -15.78
C GLU A 139 -12.44 -1.21 -16.25
N THR A 140 -12.46 -0.67 -17.47
CA THR A 140 -13.48 0.36 -17.80
C THR A 140 -14.65 -0.12 -18.65
N ALA A 141 -14.55 -1.21 -19.39
CA ALA A 141 -15.66 -1.72 -20.21
C ALA A 141 -16.47 -2.85 -19.52
N ASP A 142 -15.81 -3.68 -18.70
CA ASP A 142 -16.44 -4.82 -18.02
C ASP A 142 -17.31 -4.43 -16.82
N THR A 143 -17.14 -3.22 -16.29
CA THR A 143 -17.78 -2.82 -15.02
C THR A 143 -19.31 -2.66 -15.17
N ALA A 144 -19.82 -2.27 -16.33
CA ALA A 144 -21.25 -2.04 -16.55
C ALA A 144 -22.07 -3.34 -16.43
N VAL A 145 -21.59 -4.45 -17.00
CA VAL A 145 -22.24 -5.77 -16.92
C VAL A 145 -22.38 -6.24 -15.47
N PHE A 146 -21.36 -5.98 -14.63
CA PHE A 146 -21.39 -6.40 -13.22
C PHE A 146 -22.33 -5.55 -12.36
N PHE A 147 -22.58 -4.29 -12.71
CA PHE A 147 -23.63 -3.50 -12.07
C PHE A 147 -25.02 -4.07 -12.40
N ASP A 148 -25.28 -4.44 -13.66
CA ASP A 148 -26.54 -5.05 -14.06
C ASP A 148 -26.77 -6.39 -13.34
N ILE A 149 -25.72 -7.19 -13.16
CA ILE A 149 -25.78 -8.45 -12.41
C ILE A 149 -26.10 -8.16 -10.91
N PHE A 150 -25.44 -7.18 -10.31
CA PHE A 150 -25.71 -6.79 -8.93
C PHE A 150 -27.14 -6.28 -8.75
N ASP A 151 -27.64 -5.44 -9.63
CA ASP A 151 -29.01 -4.90 -9.56
C ASP A 151 -30.05 -6.01 -9.68
N LYS A 152 -29.76 -7.06 -10.45
CA LYS A 152 -30.69 -8.19 -10.66
C LYS A 152 -30.64 -9.23 -9.55
N TYR A 153 -29.46 -9.55 -9.02
CA TYR A 153 -29.25 -10.72 -8.14
C TYR A 153 -28.78 -10.32 -6.73
N GLY A 154 -28.41 -9.06 -6.51
CA GLY A 154 -27.85 -8.60 -5.25
C GLY A 154 -26.37 -8.95 -5.07
N ALA A 155 -25.89 -8.76 -3.83
CA ALA A 155 -24.51 -9.07 -3.47
C ALA A 155 -24.27 -10.59 -3.38
N THR A 156 -23.07 -11.02 -3.74
CA THR A 156 -22.63 -12.41 -3.52
C THR A 156 -22.42 -12.67 -2.03
N ASP A 157 -22.97 -13.74 -1.48
CA ASP A 157 -22.71 -14.14 -0.10
C ASP A 157 -21.31 -14.75 0.05
N PHE A 158 -20.50 -14.19 0.96
CA PHE A 158 -19.12 -14.62 1.14
C PHE A 158 -18.94 -15.55 2.34
N LEU A 159 -18.62 -16.80 2.04
CA LEU A 159 -18.45 -17.89 3.01
C LEU A 159 -16.99 -18.12 3.43
N GLY A 160 -16.03 -17.50 2.74
CA GLY A 160 -14.60 -17.82 2.83
C GLY A 160 -13.91 -17.43 4.15
N TYR A 161 -14.65 -16.90 5.14
CA TYR A 161 -14.14 -16.75 6.50
C TYR A 161 -14.19 -18.08 7.26
N ASP A 162 -15.18 -18.93 6.98
CA ASP A 162 -15.50 -20.12 7.76
C ASP A 162 -15.20 -21.42 6.99
N THR A 163 -15.22 -21.37 5.65
CA THR A 163 -15.02 -22.55 4.81
C THR A 163 -14.22 -22.24 3.55
N GLU A 164 -13.50 -23.24 3.05
CA GLU A 164 -12.79 -23.22 1.77
C GLU A 164 -13.51 -24.06 0.70
N PHE A 165 -14.67 -24.63 1.05
CA PHE A 165 -15.55 -25.42 0.19
C PHE A 165 -16.98 -24.91 0.31
N ALA A 166 -17.70 -24.80 -0.82
CA ALA A 166 -19.13 -24.48 -0.80
C ALA A 166 -19.86 -25.07 -2.02
N GLN A 167 -21.12 -25.39 -1.84
CA GLN A 167 -22.04 -25.58 -2.94
C GLN A 167 -22.63 -24.22 -3.33
N ALA A 168 -22.73 -23.95 -4.62
CA ALA A 168 -23.23 -22.69 -5.14
C ALA A 168 -24.04 -22.88 -6.43
N GLN A 169 -24.71 -21.80 -6.85
CA GLN A 169 -25.41 -21.76 -8.13
C GLN A 169 -24.78 -20.68 -9.03
N VAL A 170 -24.60 -21.00 -10.31
CA VAL A 170 -24.17 -20.03 -11.33
C VAL A 170 -25.30 -19.06 -11.59
N ILE A 171 -25.09 -17.77 -11.28
CA ILE A 171 -26.10 -16.70 -11.50
C ILE A 171 -25.79 -15.84 -12.72
N ALA A 172 -24.54 -15.82 -13.19
CA ALA A 172 -24.15 -15.17 -14.43
C ALA A 172 -22.85 -15.76 -14.99
N ILE A 173 -22.76 -15.79 -16.32
CA ILE A 173 -21.55 -16.12 -17.09
C ILE A 173 -21.31 -14.96 -18.05
N VAL A 174 -20.09 -14.39 -17.99
CA VAL A 174 -19.66 -13.30 -18.87
C VAL A 174 -18.50 -13.81 -19.72
N LYS A 175 -18.62 -13.66 -21.05
CA LYS A 175 -17.59 -13.99 -22.03
C LYS A 175 -17.40 -12.81 -22.95
N ASP A 176 -16.17 -12.33 -23.08
CA ASP A 176 -15.81 -11.15 -23.91
C ASP A 176 -16.68 -9.90 -23.62
N GLY A 177 -16.99 -9.70 -22.31
CA GLY A 177 -17.79 -8.57 -21.84
C GLY A 177 -19.30 -8.70 -22.03
N LEU A 178 -19.80 -9.85 -22.51
CA LEU A 178 -21.22 -10.12 -22.78
C LEU A 178 -21.74 -11.27 -21.92
N LEU A 179 -23.00 -11.14 -21.45
CA LEU A 179 -23.69 -12.25 -20.78
C LEU A 179 -23.97 -13.37 -21.78
N VAL A 180 -23.66 -14.60 -21.35
CA VAL A 180 -23.93 -15.83 -22.12
C VAL A 180 -24.62 -16.87 -21.23
N ASP A 181 -25.39 -17.78 -21.84
CA ASP A 181 -26.10 -18.82 -21.09
C ASP A 181 -25.22 -20.04 -20.76
N SER A 182 -24.12 -20.23 -21.48
CA SER A 182 -23.21 -21.34 -21.23
C SER A 182 -21.81 -21.10 -21.78
N ALA A 183 -20.85 -21.88 -21.29
CA ALA A 183 -19.47 -21.90 -21.76
C ALA A 183 -18.95 -23.34 -21.83
N ALA A 184 -18.22 -23.67 -22.91
CA ALA A 184 -17.71 -25.00 -23.20
C ALA A 184 -16.23 -25.15 -22.82
N GLN A 185 -15.75 -26.39 -22.86
CA GLN A 185 -14.34 -26.73 -22.65
C GLN A 185 -13.42 -25.83 -23.51
N GLY A 186 -12.40 -25.24 -22.86
CA GLY A 186 -11.41 -24.35 -23.46
C GLY A 186 -11.77 -22.87 -23.35
N ASP A 187 -13.00 -22.51 -23.02
CA ASP A 187 -13.42 -21.12 -22.84
C ASP A 187 -12.79 -20.51 -21.58
N SER A 188 -12.40 -19.24 -21.71
CA SER A 188 -12.05 -18.36 -20.62
C SER A 188 -13.20 -17.37 -20.39
N ILE A 189 -13.76 -17.37 -19.18
CA ILE A 189 -14.99 -16.68 -18.81
C ILE A 189 -14.86 -16.04 -17.43
N GLN A 190 -15.79 -15.17 -17.11
CA GLN A 190 -16.00 -14.65 -15.77
C GLN A 190 -17.34 -15.20 -15.25
N VAL A 191 -17.31 -15.83 -14.09
CA VAL A 191 -18.50 -16.44 -13.49
C VAL A 191 -18.86 -15.74 -12.18
N VAL A 192 -20.14 -15.52 -11.98
CA VAL A 192 -20.68 -15.01 -10.72
C VAL A 192 -21.59 -16.09 -10.11
N PHE A 193 -21.42 -16.32 -8.82
CA PHE A 193 -22.21 -17.27 -8.03
C PHE A 193 -23.08 -16.54 -7.01
N ASN A 194 -24.16 -17.15 -6.55
CA ASN A 194 -24.98 -16.63 -5.46
C ASN A 194 -24.20 -16.53 -4.15
N GLN A 195 -23.27 -17.47 -3.91
CA GLN A 195 -22.37 -17.51 -2.75
C GLN A 195 -21.01 -18.09 -3.15
N THR A 196 -19.95 -17.75 -2.38
CA THR A 196 -18.60 -18.18 -2.71
C THR A 196 -17.69 -18.30 -1.48
N PRO A 197 -16.79 -19.32 -1.41
CA PRO A 197 -15.70 -19.35 -0.43
C PRO A 197 -14.45 -18.60 -0.92
N PHE A 198 -14.40 -18.15 -2.19
CA PHE A 198 -13.24 -17.52 -2.80
C PHE A 198 -13.11 -16.07 -2.38
N TYR A 199 -11.96 -15.68 -1.82
CA TYR A 199 -11.64 -14.30 -1.51
C TYR A 199 -11.36 -13.52 -2.79
N GLY A 200 -12.11 -12.45 -3.00
CA GLY A 200 -11.85 -11.51 -4.10
C GLY A 200 -10.79 -10.50 -3.73
N GLU A 201 -9.87 -10.21 -4.66
CA GLU A 201 -8.78 -9.25 -4.47
C GLU A 201 -9.25 -7.98 -3.77
N SER A 202 -8.71 -7.70 -2.61
CA SER A 202 -9.06 -6.54 -1.78
C SER A 202 -8.02 -6.32 -0.68
N GLY A 203 -7.85 -5.06 -0.22
CA GLY A 203 -6.97 -4.74 0.91
C GLY A 203 -5.51 -5.14 0.71
N GLY A 204 -5.05 -5.25 -0.53
CA GLY A 204 -3.71 -5.70 -0.89
C GLY A 204 -3.54 -7.22 -0.94
N GLN A 205 -4.53 -7.99 -0.53
CA GLN A 205 -4.52 -9.45 -0.70
C GLN A 205 -5.00 -9.81 -2.10
N ILE A 206 -4.23 -10.66 -2.81
CA ILE A 206 -4.60 -11.19 -4.13
C ILE A 206 -5.80 -12.13 -4.04
N GLY A 207 -6.53 -12.25 -5.15
CA GLY A 207 -7.68 -13.15 -5.27
C GLY A 207 -7.29 -14.62 -5.14
N ASP A 208 -8.24 -15.44 -4.70
CA ASP A 208 -8.07 -16.88 -4.63
C ASP A 208 -8.16 -17.55 -5.97
N THR A 209 -7.55 -18.72 -6.02
CA THR A 209 -7.65 -19.70 -7.10
C THR A 209 -8.20 -21.03 -6.57
N GLY A 210 -8.69 -21.87 -7.47
CA GLY A 210 -9.19 -23.17 -7.10
C GLY A 210 -9.99 -23.84 -8.22
N GLN A 211 -10.96 -24.67 -7.85
CA GLN A 211 -11.70 -25.52 -8.79
C GLN A 211 -13.21 -25.33 -8.65
N ILE A 212 -13.89 -25.57 -9.77
CA ILE A 212 -15.33 -25.70 -9.86
C ILE A 212 -15.62 -27.10 -10.40
N ASN A 213 -16.42 -27.87 -9.67
CA ASN A 213 -16.95 -29.12 -10.12
C ASN A 213 -18.46 -29.01 -10.36
N PHE A 214 -18.94 -29.50 -11.49
CA PHE A 214 -20.36 -29.53 -11.86
C PHE A 214 -20.71 -30.84 -12.51
N LYS A 215 -21.99 -31.12 -12.66
CA LYS A 215 -22.53 -32.45 -13.01
C LYS A 215 -21.81 -33.17 -14.16
N ASN A 216 -21.39 -32.41 -15.20
CA ASN A 216 -20.82 -33.00 -16.42
C ASN A 216 -19.47 -32.36 -16.78
N GLY A 217 -18.73 -31.81 -15.83
CA GLY A 217 -17.46 -31.17 -16.14
C GLY A 217 -16.80 -30.50 -14.94
N ALA A 218 -15.73 -29.78 -15.26
CA ALA A 218 -14.94 -29.06 -14.30
C ALA A 218 -14.36 -27.78 -14.92
N ALA A 219 -14.03 -26.82 -14.08
CA ALA A 219 -13.36 -25.58 -14.48
C ALA A 219 -12.37 -25.13 -13.39
N ASN A 220 -11.35 -24.38 -13.78
CA ASN A 220 -10.38 -23.80 -12.86
C ASN A 220 -10.64 -22.30 -12.70
N ILE A 221 -10.74 -21.85 -11.46
CA ILE A 221 -10.69 -20.42 -11.12
C ILE A 221 -9.22 -20.02 -11.04
N VAL A 222 -8.81 -19.09 -11.90
CA VAL A 222 -7.43 -18.62 -11.99
C VAL A 222 -7.20 -17.31 -11.26
N ASP A 223 -8.27 -16.58 -10.95
CA ASP A 223 -8.26 -15.35 -10.13
C ASP A 223 -9.69 -15.03 -9.65
N THR A 224 -9.80 -14.28 -8.57
CA THR A 224 -11.09 -13.80 -8.04
C THR A 224 -10.97 -12.32 -7.71
N LYS A 225 -11.89 -11.52 -8.22
CA LYS A 225 -11.93 -10.06 -7.99
C LYS A 225 -13.28 -9.62 -7.42
N ARG A 226 -13.30 -8.45 -6.81
CA ARG A 226 -14.53 -7.77 -6.40
C ARG A 226 -14.86 -6.67 -7.39
N SER A 227 -16.09 -6.67 -7.90
CA SER A 227 -16.61 -5.62 -8.77
C SER A 227 -18.06 -5.36 -8.42
N ALA A 228 -18.45 -4.09 -8.30
CA ALA A 228 -19.84 -3.67 -8.05
C ALA A 228 -20.55 -4.38 -6.87
N GLY A 229 -19.81 -4.84 -5.85
CA GLY A 229 -20.38 -5.56 -4.69
C GLY A 229 -20.54 -7.07 -4.86
N ILE A 230 -20.17 -7.63 -6.00
CA ILE A 230 -20.16 -9.06 -6.30
C ILE A 230 -18.74 -9.62 -6.41
N PHE A 231 -18.61 -10.94 -6.33
CA PHE A 231 -17.37 -11.68 -6.56
C PHE A 231 -17.36 -12.22 -7.97
N VAL A 232 -16.35 -11.84 -8.74
CA VAL A 232 -16.16 -12.22 -10.15
C VAL A 232 -15.02 -13.23 -10.22
N HIS A 233 -15.33 -14.46 -10.67
CA HIS A 233 -14.36 -15.55 -10.75
C HIS A 233 -13.88 -15.70 -12.19
N PHE A 234 -12.60 -15.39 -12.42
CA PHE A 234 -11.95 -15.60 -13.70
C PHE A 234 -11.68 -17.10 -13.87
N THR A 235 -12.36 -17.69 -14.82
CA THR A 235 -12.52 -19.14 -14.89
C THR A 235 -12.14 -19.68 -16.26
N LYS A 236 -11.44 -20.81 -16.30
CA LYS A 236 -11.17 -21.57 -17.51
C LYS A 236 -11.89 -22.92 -17.43
N VAL A 237 -12.81 -23.18 -18.35
CA VAL A 237 -13.52 -24.47 -18.43
C VAL A 237 -12.55 -25.52 -18.90
N THR A 238 -12.33 -26.56 -18.08
CA THR A 238 -11.38 -27.65 -18.37
C THR A 238 -12.03 -28.86 -19.00
N SER A 239 -13.32 -29.09 -18.70
CA SER A 239 -14.12 -30.16 -19.32
C SER A 239 -15.60 -29.85 -19.24
N GLY A 240 -16.38 -30.39 -20.19
CA GLY A 240 -17.84 -30.24 -20.22
C GLY A 240 -18.35 -28.90 -20.65
N VAL A 241 -19.57 -28.58 -20.25
CA VAL A 241 -20.25 -27.28 -20.52
C VAL A 241 -20.84 -26.78 -19.21
N LEU A 242 -20.41 -25.60 -18.78
CA LEU A 242 -20.96 -24.87 -17.62
C LEU A 242 -22.11 -24.00 -18.10
N SER A 243 -23.27 -24.10 -17.47
CA SER A 243 -24.48 -23.39 -17.86
C SER A 243 -25.01 -22.49 -16.74
N LEU A 244 -25.79 -21.48 -17.13
CA LEU A 244 -26.54 -20.65 -16.20
C LEU A 244 -27.46 -21.51 -15.34
N ASN A 245 -27.55 -21.22 -14.06
CA ASN A 245 -28.30 -21.97 -13.03
C ASN A 245 -27.73 -23.35 -12.68
N ASP A 246 -26.59 -23.75 -13.22
CA ASP A 246 -25.95 -25.01 -12.77
C ASP A 246 -25.63 -24.95 -11.27
N ALA A 247 -25.89 -26.05 -10.59
CA ALA A 247 -25.38 -26.31 -9.25
C ALA A 247 -23.91 -26.76 -9.36
N VAL A 248 -23.05 -26.12 -8.59
CA VAL A 248 -21.60 -26.33 -8.63
C VAL A 248 -21.03 -26.52 -7.22
N GLU A 249 -19.92 -27.24 -7.15
CA GLU A 249 -19.08 -27.34 -5.98
C GLU A 249 -17.84 -26.47 -6.19
N LEU A 250 -17.59 -25.59 -5.25
CA LEU A 250 -16.48 -24.63 -5.25
C LEU A 250 -15.44 -25.08 -4.23
N GLU A 251 -14.19 -25.22 -4.66
CA GLU A 251 -13.08 -25.63 -3.80
C GLU A 251 -11.89 -24.69 -3.99
N VAL A 252 -11.50 -24.00 -2.89
CA VAL A 252 -10.36 -23.10 -2.87
C VAL A 252 -9.05 -23.86 -2.76
N GLU A 253 -8.01 -23.42 -3.44
CA GLU A 253 -6.65 -23.96 -3.30
C GLU A 253 -6.08 -23.66 -1.92
N ASN A 254 -6.24 -24.60 -0.99
CA ASN A 254 -5.93 -24.46 0.44
C ASN A 254 -4.50 -24.02 0.72
N LEU A 255 -3.50 -24.66 0.12
CA LEU A 255 -2.09 -24.33 0.37
C LEU A 255 -1.75 -22.91 -0.05
N ARG A 256 -2.30 -22.47 -1.19
CA ARG A 256 -2.15 -21.11 -1.68
C ARG A 256 -2.82 -20.09 -0.75
N ARG A 257 -4.07 -20.33 -0.36
CA ARG A 257 -4.82 -19.50 0.59
C ARG A 257 -4.08 -19.37 1.92
N SER A 258 -3.57 -20.47 2.46
CA SER A 258 -2.84 -20.51 3.73
C SER A 258 -1.56 -19.68 3.68
N ALA A 259 -0.78 -19.76 2.60
CA ALA A 259 0.42 -18.94 2.41
C ALA A 259 0.08 -17.44 2.31
N ILE A 260 -0.97 -17.08 1.58
CA ILE A 260 -1.45 -15.69 1.46
C ILE A 260 -1.92 -15.16 2.82
N ARG A 261 -2.68 -15.93 3.59
CA ARG A 261 -3.15 -15.57 4.94
C ARG A 261 -1.98 -15.34 5.90
N ALA A 262 -0.93 -16.17 5.83
CA ALA A 262 0.29 -15.98 6.63
C ALA A 262 0.98 -14.64 6.27
N ASN A 263 1.13 -14.33 5.00
CA ASN A 263 1.69 -13.06 4.53
C ASN A 263 0.82 -11.86 4.90
N HIS A 264 -0.49 -11.98 4.85
CA HIS A 264 -1.42 -10.92 5.27
C HIS A 264 -1.29 -10.65 6.78
N SER A 265 -1.28 -11.68 7.61
CA SER A 265 -1.04 -11.55 9.06
C SER A 265 0.33 -10.93 9.35
N ALA A 266 1.39 -11.38 8.66
CA ALA A 266 2.72 -10.81 8.78
C ALA A 266 2.77 -9.32 8.40
N THR A 267 1.96 -8.89 7.43
CA THR A 267 1.84 -7.48 7.05
C THR A 267 1.32 -6.61 8.20
N HIS A 268 0.33 -7.08 8.95
CA HIS A 268 -0.18 -6.36 10.12
C HIS A 268 0.86 -6.31 11.26
N LEU A 269 1.56 -7.41 11.51
CA LEU A 269 2.66 -7.45 12.49
C LEU A 269 3.81 -6.53 12.09
N LEU A 270 4.14 -6.48 10.79
CA LEU A 270 5.15 -5.58 10.24
C LEU A 270 4.74 -4.10 10.41
N HIS A 271 3.48 -3.76 10.14
CA HIS A 271 2.96 -2.41 10.33
C HIS A 271 3.12 -1.96 11.79
N GLU A 272 2.72 -2.80 12.75
CA GLU A 272 2.83 -2.47 14.16
C GLU A 272 4.29 -2.39 14.63
N ALA A 273 5.15 -3.31 14.21
CA ALA A 273 6.58 -3.26 14.51
C ALA A 273 7.26 -1.98 13.97
N LEU A 274 6.89 -1.54 12.77
CA LEU A 274 7.34 -0.27 12.19
C LEU A 274 6.83 0.93 13.00
N ARG A 275 5.56 0.94 13.42
CA ARG A 275 4.99 2.01 14.25
C ARG A 275 5.65 2.11 15.62
N ILE A 276 5.91 0.98 16.26
CA ILE A 276 6.62 0.93 17.54
C ILE A 276 8.05 1.48 17.39
N LYS A 277 8.75 1.10 16.32
CA LYS A 277 10.16 1.47 16.12
C LYS A 277 10.34 2.89 15.62
N LEU A 278 9.54 3.31 14.62
CA LEU A 278 9.72 4.57 13.90
C LEU A 278 8.79 5.68 14.39
N GLY A 279 7.66 5.31 15.01
CA GLY A 279 6.65 6.25 15.53
C GLY A 279 5.29 6.14 14.87
N HIS A 280 4.29 6.76 15.51
CA HIS A 280 2.86 6.68 15.08
C HIS A 280 2.56 7.35 13.74
N HIS A 281 3.49 8.09 13.14
CA HIS A 281 3.37 8.65 11.79
C HIS A 281 3.44 7.62 10.67
N VAL A 282 3.90 6.40 10.99
CA VAL A 282 3.92 5.29 10.02
C VAL A 282 2.49 4.90 9.69
N ALA A 283 2.10 5.15 8.46
CA ALA A 283 0.80 4.82 7.91
C ALA A 283 0.96 4.05 6.60
N GLN A 284 0.12 3.03 6.40
CA GLN A 284 0.09 2.27 5.15
C GLN A 284 -0.25 3.18 3.98
N ARG A 285 0.47 3.01 2.87
CA ARG A 285 0.25 3.68 1.58
C ARG A 285 -0.09 2.72 0.46
N GLY A 286 0.30 1.46 0.62
CA GLY A 286 0.01 0.36 -0.28
C GLY A 286 0.39 -0.96 0.37
N SER A 287 -0.17 -2.04 -0.15
CA SER A 287 0.11 -3.40 0.33
C SER A 287 -0.08 -4.40 -0.80
N LEU A 288 0.69 -5.46 -0.78
CA LEU A 288 0.51 -6.65 -1.59
C LEU A 288 0.78 -7.87 -0.72
N ASN A 289 -0.20 -8.77 -0.63
CA ASN A 289 -0.07 -10.05 0.05
C ASN A 289 -0.29 -11.17 -0.99
N ALA A 290 0.81 -11.76 -1.43
CA ALA A 290 0.86 -12.85 -2.40
C ALA A 290 1.32 -14.16 -1.73
N VAL A 291 1.45 -15.24 -2.50
CA VAL A 291 1.84 -16.57 -2.00
C VAL A 291 3.28 -16.56 -1.48
N ASP A 292 4.18 -15.94 -2.25
CA ASP A 292 5.62 -16.00 -2.09
C ASP A 292 6.22 -14.77 -1.41
N ARG A 293 5.44 -13.68 -1.28
CA ARG A 293 5.92 -12.42 -0.74
C ARG A 293 4.80 -11.51 -0.24
N LEU A 294 5.19 -10.59 0.62
CA LEU A 294 4.42 -9.39 0.93
C LEU A 294 5.18 -8.13 0.51
N ARG A 295 4.45 -7.05 0.20
CA ARG A 295 4.98 -5.71 0.04
C ARG A 295 4.17 -4.78 0.92
N PHE A 296 4.87 -3.93 1.66
CA PHE A 296 4.23 -2.94 2.53
C PHE A 296 4.85 -1.56 2.26
N ASP A 297 4.07 -0.70 1.63
CA ASP A 297 4.46 0.68 1.34
C ASP A 297 3.94 1.58 2.47
N PHE A 298 4.82 2.37 3.07
CA PHE A 298 4.45 3.18 4.24
C PHE A 298 5.06 4.57 4.21
N SER A 299 4.46 5.50 4.98
CA SER A 299 4.96 6.86 5.13
C SER A 299 6.12 6.89 6.11
N HIS A 300 7.29 7.31 5.63
CA HIS A 300 8.45 7.63 6.45
C HIS A 300 9.34 8.61 5.70
N SER A 301 10.03 9.51 6.43
CA SER A 301 10.76 10.62 5.85
C SER A 301 12.15 10.26 5.31
N LYS A 302 12.72 9.16 5.80
CA LYS A 302 14.08 8.70 5.47
C LYS A 302 14.17 7.19 5.27
N ALA A 303 15.23 6.73 4.64
CA ALA A 303 15.54 5.30 4.55
C ALA A 303 15.82 4.71 5.95
N LEU A 304 15.37 3.48 6.20
CA LEU A 304 15.67 2.76 7.42
C LEU A 304 17.15 2.36 7.45
N THR A 305 17.75 2.48 8.61
CA THR A 305 19.09 1.94 8.87
C THR A 305 19.07 0.42 8.98
N LYS A 306 20.21 -0.23 8.80
CA LYS A 306 20.33 -1.69 8.98
C LYS A 306 19.93 -2.13 10.40
N GLY A 307 20.23 -1.31 11.42
CA GLY A 307 19.84 -1.58 12.79
C GLY A 307 18.33 -1.55 12.99
N GLU A 308 17.65 -0.53 12.44
CA GLU A 308 16.19 -0.42 12.51
C GLU A 308 15.51 -1.58 11.78
N LEU A 309 16.00 -1.97 10.60
CA LEU A 309 15.48 -3.13 9.87
C LEU A 309 15.59 -4.43 10.70
N LEU A 310 16.75 -4.67 11.33
CA LEU A 310 16.97 -5.84 12.15
C LEU A 310 16.07 -5.86 13.39
N GLU A 311 15.83 -4.71 14.01
CA GLU A 311 14.92 -4.62 15.17
C GLU A 311 13.47 -4.87 14.77
N VAL A 312 13.01 -4.33 13.63
CA VAL A 312 11.68 -4.59 13.07
C VAL A 312 11.52 -6.09 12.76
N GLU A 313 12.48 -6.71 12.10
CA GLU A 313 12.48 -8.15 11.80
C GLU A 313 12.40 -8.99 13.08
N ARG A 314 13.20 -8.67 14.09
CA ARG A 314 13.17 -9.35 15.40
C ARG A 314 11.81 -9.22 16.08
N SER A 315 11.19 -8.03 16.02
CA SER A 315 9.87 -7.78 16.59
C SER A 315 8.79 -8.60 15.90
N VAL A 316 8.76 -8.61 14.57
CA VAL A 316 7.81 -9.42 13.79
C VAL A 316 7.97 -10.90 14.10
N ASN A 317 9.20 -11.41 14.08
CA ASN A 317 9.48 -12.81 14.40
C ASN A 317 9.17 -13.17 15.86
N PHE A 318 9.30 -12.22 16.78
CA PHE A 318 8.89 -12.41 18.18
C PHE A 318 7.37 -12.61 18.28
N TYR A 319 6.56 -11.76 17.63
CA TYR A 319 5.10 -11.91 17.62
C TYR A 319 4.65 -13.20 16.93
N ILE A 320 5.26 -13.57 15.80
CA ILE A 320 4.95 -14.83 15.11
C ILE A 320 5.20 -16.04 16.03
N ARG A 321 6.34 -16.05 16.75
CA ARG A 321 6.70 -17.15 17.66
C ARG A 321 5.84 -17.25 18.90
N GLN A 322 5.10 -16.21 19.26
CA GLN A 322 4.14 -16.29 20.37
C GLN A 322 2.99 -17.25 20.06
N ASN A 323 2.69 -17.48 18.78
CA ASN A 323 1.63 -18.38 18.31
C ASN A 323 0.31 -18.16 19.05
N THR A 324 -0.07 -16.90 19.19
CA THR A 324 -1.29 -16.51 19.90
C THR A 324 -2.52 -16.73 19.06
N GLU A 325 -3.66 -16.97 19.70
CA GLU A 325 -4.95 -17.10 19.04
C GLU A 325 -5.36 -15.79 18.34
N VAL A 326 -5.97 -15.92 17.16
CA VAL A 326 -6.57 -14.80 16.43
C VAL A 326 -8.05 -14.76 16.73
N THR A 327 -8.51 -13.67 17.34
CA THR A 327 -9.92 -13.47 17.65
C THR A 327 -10.54 -12.41 16.75
N THR A 328 -11.81 -12.59 16.40
CA THR A 328 -12.56 -11.63 15.59
C THR A 328 -13.83 -11.21 16.32
N ARG A 329 -14.10 -9.89 16.33
CA ARG A 329 -15.34 -9.32 16.88
C ARG A 329 -15.93 -8.34 15.88
N VAL A 330 -17.26 -8.31 15.81
CA VAL A 330 -18.01 -7.30 15.06
C VAL A 330 -18.47 -6.23 16.04
N MET A 331 -18.23 -4.97 15.74
CA MET A 331 -18.57 -3.85 16.59
C MET A 331 -18.70 -2.55 15.77
N SER A 332 -19.16 -1.47 16.41
CA SER A 332 -19.18 -0.16 15.76
C SER A 332 -17.75 0.38 15.51
N PRO A 333 -17.55 1.26 14.49
CA PRO A 333 -16.25 1.91 14.27
C PRO A 333 -15.76 2.70 15.49
N ASP A 334 -16.64 3.26 16.29
CA ASP A 334 -16.29 4.05 17.47
C ASP A 334 -15.79 3.14 18.60
N ASP A 335 -16.50 2.04 18.90
CA ASP A 335 -16.03 1.03 19.86
C ASP A 335 -14.68 0.44 19.45
N ALA A 336 -14.48 0.22 18.14
CA ALA A 336 -13.23 -0.28 17.62
C ALA A 336 -12.06 0.70 17.87
N ARG A 337 -12.29 2.02 17.72
CA ARG A 337 -11.31 3.06 18.04
C ARG A 337 -11.01 3.14 19.53
N GLU A 338 -12.01 3.03 20.40
CA GLU A 338 -11.85 3.02 21.84
C GLU A 338 -11.01 1.81 22.30
N LEU A 339 -11.14 0.66 21.64
CA LEU A 339 -10.30 -0.52 21.86
C LEU A 339 -8.89 -0.38 21.31
N GLY A 340 -8.56 0.74 20.64
CA GLY A 340 -7.24 0.97 20.04
C GLY A 340 -7.03 0.25 18.69
N ALA A 341 -8.09 -0.17 18.03
CA ALA A 341 -7.99 -0.78 16.71
C ALA A 341 -7.38 0.20 15.70
N THR A 342 -6.46 -0.29 14.89
CA THR A 342 -5.83 0.51 13.83
C THR A 342 -6.81 0.62 12.65
N ALA A 343 -7.37 1.83 12.46
CA ALA A 343 -8.15 2.15 11.28
C ALA A 343 -7.24 2.68 10.17
N LEU A 344 -7.40 2.18 8.95
CA LEU A 344 -6.62 2.67 7.80
C LEU A 344 -7.21 4.00 7.31
N PHE A 345 -6.34 4.97 7.06
CA PHE A 345 -6.73 6.29 6.57
C PHE A 345 -7.34 6.18 5.16
N GLY A 346 -8.55 6.74 4.99
CA GLY A 346 -9.22 6.83 3.68
C GLY A 346 -10.20 5.70 3.36
N GLU A 347 -10.32 4.68 4.21
CA GLU A 347 -11.37 3.67 4.05
C GLU A 347 -12.70 4.17 4.65
N LYS A 348 -13.79 3.92 3.93
CA LYS A 348 -15.13 4.16 4.41
C LYS A 348 -15.64 2.91 5.11
N TYR A 349 -15.75 3.00 6.42
CA TYR A 349 -16.33 1.92 7.24
C TYR A 349 -17.87 2.01 7.25
N GLY A 350 -18.52 0.85 7.23
CA GLY A 350 -19.97 0.73 7.42
C GLY A 350 -20.39 1.02 8.86
N GLN A 351 -21.65 0.71 9.19
CA GLN A 351 -22.15 0.83 10.57
C GLN A 351 -21.48 -0.17 11.52
N GLU A 352 -21.02 -1.31 11.00
CA GLU A 352 -20.30 -2.34 11.72
C GLU A 352 -18.96 -2.63 11.04
N VAL A 353 -17.96 -2.89 11.86
CA VAL A 353 -16.61 -3.29 11.43
C VAL A 353 -16.19 -4.59 12.09
N ARG A 354 -15.44 -5.39 11.34
CA ARG A 354 -14.83 -6.62 11.83
C ARG A 354 -13.44 -6.31 12.37
N VAL A 355 -13.27 -6.37 13.68
CA VAL A 355 -11.99 -6.16 14.37
C VAL A 355 -11.31 -7.50 14.58
N VAL A 356 -10.13 -7.65 14.02
CA VAL A 356 -9.27 -8.82 14.17
C VAL A 356 -8.17 -8.51 15.17
N SER A 357 -8.06 -9.32 16.22
CA SER A 357 -7.03 -9.19 17.25
C SER A 357 -6.06 -10.36 17.18
N LEU A 358 -4.76 -10.05 17.13
CA LEU A 358 -3.67 -11.01 17.16
C LEU A 358 -3.09 -11.01 18.57
N GLY A 359 -3.43 -12.05 19.38
CA GLY A 359 -3.02 -12.15 20.76
C GLY A 359 -4.07 -11.72 21.77
N ASP A 360 -3.71 -11.81 23.06
CA ASP A 360 -4.64 -11.64 24.18
C ASP A 360 -4.86 -10.15 24.49
N ASN A 361 -5.70 -9.48 23.72
CA ASN A 361 -6.13 -8.09 23.95
C ASN A 361 -7.19 -7.97 25.07
N GLN A 362 -7.50 -9.05 25.79
CA GLN A 362 -8.47 -8.98 26.88
C GLN A 362 -7.95 -8.34 28.16
N LYS A 363 -6.65 -8.03 28.23
CA LYS A 363 -6.04 -7.45 29.45
C LYS A 363 -5.23 -6.21 29.07
N HIS A 364 -5.82 -5.06 29.26
CA HIS A 364 -5.30 -3.71 29.43
C HIS A 364 -5.04 -2.83 28.21
N PRO A 365 -5.87 -1.79 28.02
CA PRO A 365 -5.46 -0.57 27.32
C PRO A 365 -4.31 0.16 28.05
N GLU A 366 -4.15 -0.04 29.35
CA GLU A 366 -3.07 0.55 30.16
C GLU A 366 -1.68 -0.05 29.92
N ARG A 367 -1.56 -1.27 29.38
CA ARG A 367 -0.26 -1.91 29.10
C ARG A 367 0.47 -1.36 27.89
N ILE A 368 -0.20 -0.65 26.97
CA ILE A 368 0.45 0.03 25.86
C ILE A 368 1.23 1.25 26.34
N ALA A 369 0.78 1.92 27.39
CA ALA A 369 1.47 3.05 28.01
C ALA A 369 2.60 2.62 28.98
N THR A 370 2.45 1.46 29.66
CA THR A 370 3.41 0.94 30.64
C THR A 370 4.43 -0.04 30.05
N SER A 371 4.21 -0.55 28.83
CA SER A 371 5.12 -1.53 28.19
C SER A 371 6.51 -0.98 27.87
N LYS A 372 6.73 0.33 27.87
CA LYS A 372 8.08 0.90 27.73
C LYS A 372 9.00 0.53 28.89
N GLY A 373 8.47 0.46 30.12
CA GLY A 373 9.24 0.06 31.30
C GLY A 373 9.43 -1.45 31.42
N GLN A 374 8.36 -2.23 31.18
CA GLN A 374 8.40 -3.69 31.28
C GLN A 374 9.11 -4.37 30.10
N ASN A 375 9.05 -3.81 28.90
CA ASN A 375 9.82 -4.32 27.77
C ASN A 375 11.33 -4.10 27.94
N LEU A 376 11.76 -3.02 28.57
CA LEU A 376 13.17 -2.83 28.96
C LEU A 376 13.60 -3.88 30.00
N GLN A 377 12.78 -4.13 31.02
CA GLN A 377 13.06 -5.13 32.05
C GLN A 377 13.06 -6.57 31.48
N ASN A 378 12.11 -6.88 30.58
CA ASN A 378 12.06 -8.18 29.91
C ASN A 378 13.22 -8.34 28.91
N LEU A 379 13.65 -7.27 28.24
CA LEU A 379 14.83 -7.28 27.37
C LEU A 379 16.12 -7.48 28.14
N GLU A 380 16.25 -6.87 29.32
CA GLU A 380 17.38 -7.06 30.22
C GLU A 380 17.38 -8.48 30.81
N ASN A 381 16.24 -9.01 31.22
CA ASN A 381 16.09 -10.38 31.71
C ASN A 381 16.40 -11.41 30.60
N THR A 382 15.97 -11.15 29.37
CA THR A 382 16.28 -12.01 28.20
C THR A 382 17.75 -11.93 27.84
N LYS A 383 18.40 -10.76 27.94
CA LYS A 383 19.84 -10.62 27.76
C LYS A 383 20.65 -11.39 28.82
N LYS A 384 20.24 -11.28 30.09
CA LYS A 384 20.86 -12.06 31.19
C LYS A 384 20.73 -13.57 30.95
N ARG A 385 19.53 -14.03 30.58
CA ARG A 385 19.28 -15.45 30.31
C ARG A 385 20.04 -15.98 29.08
N ASN A 386 20.18 -15.17 28.04
CA ASN A 386 21.02 -15.55 26.90
C ASN A 386 22.51 -15.59 27.25
N GLN A 387 23.00 -14.72 28.12
CA GLN A 387 24.37 -14.80 28.65
C GLN A 387 24.59 -16.03 29.52
N GLU A 388 23.61 -16.41 30.36
CA GLU A 388 23.65 -17.64 31.17
C GLU A 388 23.69 -18.89 30.27
N ILE A 389 22.86 -18.94 29.21
CA ILE A 389 22.84 -20.03 28.21
C ILE A 389 24.18 -20.11 27.46
N GLU A 390 24.78 -18.97 27.11
CA GLU A 390 26.06 -18.93 26.42
C GLU A 390 27.22 -19.46 27.33
N ILE A 391 27.16 -19.17 28.62
CA ILE A 391 28.09 -19.70 29.62
C ILE A 391 27.89 -21.21 29.80
N GLU A 392 26.65 -21.69 29.91
CA GLU A 392 26.32 -23.11 30.01
C GLU A 392 26.76 -23.91 28.77
N LEU A 393 26.61 -23.34 27.56
CA LEU A 393 27.08 -23.92 26.30
C LEU A 393 28.62 -24.03 26.28
N LEU A 394 29.32 -22.98 26.68
CA LEU A 394 30.80 -22.98 26.79
C LEU A 394 31.31 -23.99 27.79
N GLU A 395 30.62 -24.19 28.94
CA GLU A 395 30.97 -25.19 29.91
C GLU A 395 30.67 -26.63 29.40
N ALA A 396 29.58 -26.80 28.66
CA ALA A 396 29.24 -28.09 28.05
C ALA A 396 30.25 -28.46 26.94
N GLU A 397 30.68 -27.50 26.11
CA GLU A 397 31.73 -27.70 25.11
C GLU A 397 33.09 -28.07 25.76
N LYS A 398 33.46 -27.40 26.83
CA LYS A 398 34.69 -27.75 27.59
C LYS A 398 34.63 -29.17 28.17
N LYS A 399 33.47 -29.58 28.71
CA LYS A 399 33.26 -30.95 29.19
C LYS A 399 33.29 -31.98 28.06
N TYR A 400 32.70 -31.67 26.93
CA TYR A 400 32.71 -32.54 25.75
C TYR A 400 34.11 -32.73 25.18
N ASN A 401 34.90 -31.66 25.08
CA ASN A 401 36.27 -31.73 24.59
C ASN A 401 37.18 -32.48 25.57
N ALA A 402 37.00 -32.31 26.91
CA ALA A 402 37.75 -33.05 27.93
C ALA A 402 37.45 -34.57 27.98
N ILE A 403 36.26 -34.99 27.47
CA ILE A 403 35.88 -36.42 27.37
C ILE A 403 36.53 -37.05 26.13
N ASN A 404 36.77 -36.29 25.05
CA ASN A 404 37.32 -36.79 23.80
C ASN A 404 38.85 -36.72 23.73
N GLU A 405 39.52 -36.08 24.68
CA GLU A 405 40.99 -36.05 24.81
C GLU A 405 41.58 -37.16 25.75
N ASN A 406 40.72 -38.02 26.30
CA ASN A 406 41.10 -39.20 27.09
C ASN A 406 40.65 -40.47 26.31
#